data_cb32d7e024af65f9d1e004331671db28
#
_entry.id   cb32d7e024af65f9d1e004331671db28
#
_cell.length_a   1.000
_cell.length_b   1.000
_cell.length_c   1.000
_cell.angle_alpha   90.00
_cell.angle_beta   90.00
_cell.angle_gamma   90.00
#
_symmetry.space_group_name_H-M   'P 1'
#
loop_
_entity.id
_entity.type
_entity.pdbx_description
1 polymer ?
#
loop_
_entity_poly.entity_id
_entity_poly.type
_entity_poly.pdbx_seq_one_letter_code
_entity_poly.pdbx_strand_id
1 'polypeptide(L)'
;MTNNQPSNACRKSVPSSSKHIKHLFRHTVSSSDRHDVQQYLLDSEAELCRYQAEVNRLKAKITVVETRMGGLKRKIRKYRTLLSPVYRLPSEIWAEVFLFFCEGESLIPLKTPAVMVVSRVCGRWRDIALSTPRIWSTISLRFEGWTKGNGGRLDRLQSLLVSFLQRSKNMPLTVNLNSLRVEKQDEIDGVVKTLEGLLNHSTRWQHLDCTHSLLALPAFQSLRNRLPELKSLYVESGMRDNSSSLFHDCPSLTSISISPDSWSDSDFPLHQMKTLSLRRSYAPAALAVLRSCTNAYQLEMHSIGGMSRPDTDHIILPKIRQLTITAENEEDAMTVFQFSTLQSLTSLEIRRSSVNSVDWNRWDLGPVKDFFLRSSCALTSLKIGSVPLSDEETIQLLLLMPTLTNLSIEEYPKHGKNKIVTDAFLQLLSSDEDELASSFLPSLNHLDLIVHLSSLHIPSLIHAIASRAPDDMGNISESSCGLRSVTLTVMAKEKPDMSPFFELQCFGDAGLRMNIFHKTIC
;
A
#
# COMPACT_ATOMS: atom_id res chain seq x y z
N MET A 1 0.93 -69.35 -19.88
CA MET A 1 0.70 -70.50 -20.73
C MET A 1 -0.42 -71.33 -20.11
N THR A 2 -1.60 -71.31 -20.68
CA THR A 2 -2.60 -72.37 -20.77
C THR A 2 -3.66 -71.89 -21.76
N ASN A 3 -3.55 -72.41 -22.96
CA ASN A 3 -4.52 -72.32 -24.02
C ASN A 3 -5.79 -73.00 -23.55
N ASN A 4 -6.91 -72.30 -23.52
CA ASN A 4 -8.26 -72.92 -23.61
C ASN A 4 -8.94 -72.40 -24.87
N GLN A 5 -8.82 -73.20 -25.94
CA GLN A 5 -9.71 -73.07 -27.08
C GLN A 5 -11.13 -73.49 -26.65
N PRO A 6 -12.19 -72.78 -27.00
CA PRO A 6 -13.52 -73.20 -26.86
C PRO A 6 -13.87 -74.15 -28.02
N SER A 7 -14.33 -75.34 -27.66
CA SER A 7 -14.84 -76.42 -28.53
C SER A 7 -15.88 -75.89 -29.52
N ASN A 8 -15.67 -76.24 -30.81
CA ASN A 8 -16.66 -76.14 -31.89
C ASN A 8 -17.85 -76.98 -31.61
N ALA A 9 -18.89 -76.49 -30.96
CA ALA A 9 -20.22 -77.13 -30.95
C ALA A 9 -21.00 -76.62 -32.14
N CYS A 10 -21.40 -77.63 -32.93
CA CYS A 10 -22.18 -77.60 -34.16
C CYS A 10 -23.20 -76.45 -34.24
N ARG A 11 -22.90 -75.44 -35.04
CA ARG A 11 -23.88 -74.41 -35.46
C ARG A 11 -24.76 -75.05 -36.54
N LYS A 12 -25.97 -75.55 -36.21
CA LYS A 12 -27.05 -75.68 -37.18
C LYS A 12 -27.39 -74.27 -37.64
N SER A 13 -27.04 -73.99 -38.90
CA SER A 13 -27.32 -72.72 -39.55
C SER A 13 -28.83 -72.58 -39.76
N VAL A 14 -29.47 -71.79 -38.92
CA VAL A 14 -30.79 -71.25 -39.26
C VAL A 14 -30.57 -70.24 -40.41
N PRO A 15 -31.32 -70.31 -41.51
CA PRO A 15 -31.08 -69.45 -42.67
C PRO A 15 -31.48 -68.05 -42.32
N SER A 16 -30.47 -67.23 -41.91
CA SER A 16 -30.58 -65.81 -41.71
C SER A 16 -30.58 -65.05 -43.02
N SER A 17 -31.44 -65.49 -43.95
CA SER A 17 -31.63 -64.71 -45.20
C SER A 17 -32.81 -63.76 -45.00
N SER A 18 -32.50 -62.46 -45.05
CA SER A 18 -33.52 -61.38 -45.14
C SER A 18 -34.61 -61.64 -46.13
N LYS A 19 -34.36 -62.52 -47.13
CA LYS A 19 -35.36 -63.02 -48.11
C LYS A 19 -36.35 -64.00 -47.49
N HIS A 20 -35.96 -64.92 -46.61
CA HIS A 20 -36.84 -65.87 -45.96
C HIS A 20 -37.80 -65.16 -45.00
N ILE A 21 -37.31 -64.19 -44.19
CA ILE A 21 -38.15 -63.38 -43.31
C ILE A 21 -39.16 -62.53 -44.13
N LYS A 22 -38.75 -61.96 -45.25
CA LYS A 22 -39.65 -61.21 -46.15
C LYS A 22 -40.71 -62.14 -46.82
N HIS A 23 -40.41 -63.43 -47.02
CA HIS A 23 -41.35 -64.40 -47.54
C HIS A 23 -42.39 -64.76 -46.45
N LEU A 24 -41.98 -64.97 -45.19
CA LEU A 24 -42.90 -65.24 -44.07
C LEU A 24 -43.92 -64.11 -43.84
N PHE A 25 -43.55 -62.88 -44.10
CA PHE A 25 -44.46 -61.72 -44.00
C PHE A 25 -45.51 -61.65 -45.14
N ARG A 26 -45.40 -62.53 -46.19
CA ARG A 26 -46.30 -62.45 -47.38
C ARG A 26 -47.27 -63.65 -47.44
N HIS A 27 -47.13 -64.60 -46.54
CA HIS A 27 -47.94 -65.82 -46.52
C HIS A 27 -48.44 -66.17 -45.09
N THR A 28 -49.44 -67.03 -44.98
CA THR A 28 -49.89 -67.59 -43.71
C THR A 28 -48.79 -68.47 -43.09
N VAL A 29 -48.33 -68.08 -41.92
CA VAL A 29 -47.23 -68.76 -41.21
C VAL A 29 -47.74 -70.14 -40.69
N SER A 30 -47.12 -71.22 -41.15
CA SER A 30 -47.43 -72.55 -40.68
C SER A 30 -47.06 -72.81 -39.22
N SER A 31 -47.57 -73.86 -38.59
CA SER A 31 -47.20 -74.19 -37.20
C SER A 31 -45.72 -74.53 -37.05
N SER A 32 -45.06 -75.10 -38.06
CA SER A 32 -43.61 -75.34 -38.08
C SER A 32 -42.83 -74.04 -38.15
N ASP A 33 -43.23 -73.12 -39.05
CA ASP A 33 -42.56 -71.82 -39.19
C ASP A 33 -42.67 -70.97 -37.91
N ARG A 34 -43.79 -71.06 -37.22
CA ARG A 34 -43.95 -70.38 -35.89
C ARG A 34 -43.00 -70.95 -34.86
N HIS A 35 -42.81 -72.27 -34.82
CA HIS A 35 -41.84 -72.85 -33.89
C HIS A 35 -40.42 -72.44 -34.19
N ASP A 36 -40.01 -72.40 -35.45
CA ASP A 36 -38.68 -72.02 -35.90
C ASP A 36 -38.43 -70.50 -35.61
N VAL A 37 -39.41 -69.62 -35.83
CA VAL A 37 -39.35 -68.23 -35.50
C VAL A 37 -39.27 -68.02 -33.98
N GLN A 38 -40.05 -68.76 -33.20
CA GLN A 38 -39.98 -68.68 -31.74
C GLN A 38 -38.61 -69.12 -31.21
N GLN A 39 -38.07 -70.22 -31.74
CA GLN A 39 -36.73 -70.65 -31.34
C GLN A 39 -35.67 -69.66 -31.71
N TYR A 40 -35.73 -69.08 -32.93
CA TYR A 40 -34.80 -68.02 -33.35
C TYR A 40 -34.88 -66.75 -32.48
N LEU A 41 -36.10 -66.35 -32.08
CA LEU A 41 -36.28 -65.23 -31.16
C LEU A 41 -35.66 -65.53 -29.81
N LEU A 42 -35.89 -66.70 -29.22
CA LEU A 42 -35.31 -67.11 -27.95
C LEU A 42 -33.78 -67.12 -28.00
N ASP A 43 -33.20 -67.65 -29.08
CA ASP A 43 -31.76 -67.74 -29.24
C ASP A 43 -31.15 -66.29 -29.42
N SER A 44 -31.83 -65.45 -30.22
CA SER A 44 -31.44 -64.10 -30.44
C SER A 44 -31.56 -63.23 -29.17
N GLU A 45 -32.64 -63.42 -28.41
CA GLU A 45 -32.82 -62.73 -27.11
C GLU A 45 -31.75 -63.14 -26.10
N ALA A 46 -31.44 -64.46 -26.07
CA ALA A 46 -30.37 -64.99 -25.23
C ALA A 46 -28.99 -64.43 -25.62
N GLU A 47 -28.74 -64.31 -26.93
CA GLU A 47 -27.50 -63.68 -27.44
C GLU A 47 -27.47 -62.20 -27.10
N LEU A 48 -28.58 -61.48 -27.27
CA LEU A 48 -28.70 -60.08 -26.87
C LEU A 48 -28.41 -59.89 -25.38
N CYS A 49 -28.97 -60.72 -24.53
CA CYS A 49 -28.70 -60.73 -23.09
C CYS A 49 -27.21 -60.96 -22.78
N ARG A 50 -26.52 -61.83 -23.52
CA ARG A 50 -25.08 -62.08 -23.37
C ARG A 50 -24.28 -60.83 -23.74
N TYR A 51 -24.56 -60.16 -24.86
CA TYR A 51 -23.91 -58.91 -25.25
C TYR A 51 -24.19 -57.83 -24.26
N GLN A 52 -25.42 -57.71 -23.75
CA GLN A 52 -25.75 -56.70 -22.73
C GLN A 52 -24.94 -56.91 -21.42
N ALA A 53 -24.80 -58.17 -21.00
CA ALA A 53 -24.00 -58.54 -19.82
C ALA A 53 -22.52 -58.20 -20.03
N GLU A 54 -21.97 -58.48 -21.23
CA GLU A 54 -20.56 -58.13 -21.53
C GLU A 54 -20.33 -56.62 -21.60
N VAL A 55 -21.26 -55.85 -22.20
CA VAL A 55 -21.23 -54.39 -22.18
C VAL A 55 -21.22 -53.86 -20.76
N ASN A 56 -22.08 -54.38 -19.89
CA ASN A 56 -22.14 -53.98 -18.49
C ASN A 56 -20.84 -54.34 -17.75
N ARG A 57 -20.26 -55.51 -18.00
CA ARG A 57 -18.97 -55.92 -17.46
C ARG A 57 -17.84 -55.03 -17.90
N LEU A 58 -17.78 -54.63 -19.18
CA LEU A 58 -16.79 -53.70 -19.70
C LEU A 58 -16.95 -52.29 -19.12
N LYS A 59 -18.19 -51.81 -19.00
CA LYS A 59 -18.47 -50.52 -18.33
C LYS A 59 -17.97 -50.53 -16.89
N ALA A 60 -18.23 -51.60 -16.12
CA ALA A 60 -17.73 -51.74 -14.77
C ALA A 60 -16.18 -51.70 -14.71
N LYS A 61 -15.50 -52.38 -15.63
CA LYS A 61 -14.03 -52.33 -15.72
C LYS A 61 -13.52 -50.92 -16.05
N ILE A 62 -14.17 -50.23 -16.98
CA ILE A 62 -13.84 -48.84 -17.33
C ILE A 62 -13.93 -47.95 -16.08
N THR A 63 -15.03 -48.02 -15.33
CA THR A 63 -15.24 -47.24 -14.10
C THR A 63 -14.12 -47.48 -13.06
N VAL A 64 -13.71 -48.73 -12.89
CA VAL A 64 -12.60 -49.10 -11.99
C VAL A 64 -11.28 -48.46 -12.45
N VAL A 65 -10.96 -48.51 -13.74
CA VAL A 65 -9.76 -47.92 -14.31
C VAL A 65 -9.79 -46.41 -14.20
N GLU A 66 -10.91 -45.78 -14.51
CA GLU A 66 -11.09 -44.32 -14.38
C GLU A 66 -10.91 -43.85 -12.92
N THR A 67 -11.43 -44.61 -11.96
CA THR A 67 -11.24 -44.31 -10.53
C THR A 67 -9.77 -44.39 -10.14
N ARG A 68 -9.05 -45.43 -10.59
CA ARG A 68 -7.60 -45.58 -10.36
C ARG A 68 -6.81 -44.46 -11.03
N MET A 69 -7.15 -44.12 -12.27
CA MET A 69 -6.53 -43.02 -13.02
C MET A 69 -6.75 -41.68 -12.33
N GLY A 70 -7.96 -41.41 -11.82
CA GLY A 70 -8.28 -40.25 -11.02
C GLY A 70 -7.44 -40.16 -9.74
N GLY A 71 -7.25 -41.30 -9.06
CA GLY A 71 -6.35 -41.39 -7.90
C GLY A 71 -4.89 -41.08 -8.24
N LEU A 72 -4.39 -41.64 -9.34
CA LEU A 72 -3.03 -41.41 -9.80
C LEU A 72 -2.79 -39.94 -10.23
N LYS A 73 -3.73 -39.37 -10.99
CA LYS A 73 -3.68 -37.94 -11.38
C LYS A 73 -3.58 -37.00 -10.14
N ARG A 74 -4.34 -37.32 -9.08
CA ARG A 74 -4.24 -36.55 -7.80
C ARG A 74 -2.87 -36.71 -7.15
N LYS A 75 -2.29 -37.90 -7.13
CA LYS A 75 -0.92 -38.13 -6.61
C LYS A 75 0.12 -37.35 -7.42
N ILE A 76 0.08 -37.49 -8.76
CA ILE A 76 1.01 -36.75 -9.65
C ILE A 76 0.94 -35.25 -9.40
N ARG A 77 -0.27 -34.68 -9.27
CA ARG A 77 -0.43 -33.24 -8.97
C ARG A 77 0.23 -32.87 -7.65
N LYS A 78 0.04 -33.67 -6.59
CA LYS A 78 0.69 -33.44 -5.29
C LYS A 78 2.21 -33.46 -5.37
N TYR A 79 2.79 -34.44 -6.09
CA TYR A 79 4.24 -34.50 -6.23
C TYR A 79 4.80 -33.38 -7.11
N ARG A 80 4.11 -32.97 -8.17
CA ARG A 80 4.49 -31.81 -8.97
C ARG A 80 4.55 -30.51 -8.16
N THR A 81 3.63 -30.31 -7.20
CA THR A 81 3.69 -29.12 -6.34
C THR A 81 4.96 -29.07 -5.51
N LEU A 82 5.52 -30.20 -5.07
CA LEU A 82 6.78 -30.21 -4.31
C LEU A 82 8.01 -29.78 -5.13
N LEU A 83 7.93 -29.90 -6.46
CA LEU A 83 8.98 -29.45 -7.37
C LEU A 83 8.87 -27.95 -7.75
N SER A 84 7.79 -27.30 -7.31
CA SER A 84 7.59 -25.85 -7.56
C SER A 84 8.71 -25.02 -6.91
N PRO A 85 9.22 -23.96 -7.58
CA PRO A 85 10.22 -23.04 -7.02
C PRO A 85 9.79 -22.45 -5.66
N VAL A 86 8.49 -22.34 -5.41
CA VAL A 86 7.88 -21.89 -4.16
C VAL A 86 8.37 -22.69 -2.94
N TYR A 87 8.60 -24.00 -3.10
CA TYR A 87 9.11 -24.85 -2.02
C TYR A 87 10.63 -24.71 -1.76
N ARG A 88 11.35 -24.03 -2.66
CA ARG A 88 12.80 -23.76 -2.50
C ARG A 88 13.06 -22.54 -1.62
N LEU A 89 12.07 -21.65 -1.46
CA LEU A 89 12.22 -20.45 -0.63
C LEU A 89 12.35 -20.83 0.85
N PRO A 90 13.35 -20.27 1.57
CA PRO A 90 13.47 -20.40 3.02
C PRO A 90 12.22 -19.90 3.77
N SER A 91 12.02 -20.37 4.99
CA SER A 91 10.90 -19.95 5.85
C SER A 91 10.94 -18.46 6.20
N GLU A 92 12.15 -17.92 6.31
CA GLU A 92 12.41 -16.52 6.61
C GLU A 92 11.89 -15.58 5.51
N ILE A 93 12.14 -15.95 4.25
CA ILE A 93 11.62 -15.18 3.10
C ILE A 93 10.09 -15.25 3.07
N TRP A 94 9.50 -16.41 3.36
CA TRP A 94 8.06 -16.52 3.48
C TRP A 94 7.50 -15.69 4.63
N ALA A 95 8.19 -15.62 5.76
CA ALA A 95 7.78 -14.79 6.87
C ALA A 95 7.74 -13.29 6.48
N GLU A 96 8.74 -12.79 5.74
CA GLU A 96 8.75 -11.41 5.23
C GLU A 96 7.63 -11.18 4.19
N VAL A 97 7.41 -12.13 3.27
CA VAL A 97 6.28 -12.05 2.32
C VAL A 97 4.93 -11.99 3.05
N PHE A 98 4.76 -12.76 4.14
CA PHE A 98 3.53 -12.74 4.92
C PHE A 98 3.39 -11.44 5.72
N LEU A 99 4.47 -10.87 6.23
CA LEU A 99 4.46 -9.56 6.88
C LEU A 99 3.98 -8.49 5.90
N PHE A 100 4.56 -8.44 4.72
CA PHE A 100 4.15 -7.50 3.67
C PHE A 100 2.69 -7.70 3.24
N PHE A 101 2.26 -8.96 3.06
CA PHE A 101 0.87 -9.27 2.68
C PHE A 101 -0.16 -8.89 3.75
N CYS A 102 0.23 -8.94 5.03
CA CYS A 102 -0.63 -8.61 6.16
C CYS A 102 -0.57 -7.14 6.57
N GLU A 103 0.32 -6.34 5.95
CA GLU A 103 0.47 -4.93 6.24
C GLU A 103 -0.81 -4.15 5.93
N GLY A 104 -1.19 -3.21 6.82
CA GLY A 104 -2.39 -2.38 6.64
C GLY A 104 -3.74 -3.10 6.81
N GLU A 105 -3.75 -4.39 7.13
CA GLU A 105 -4.98 -5.15 7.35
C GLU A 105 -5.64 -4.80 8.68
N SER A 106 -6.95 -4.58 8.63
CA SER A 106 -7.78 -4.33 9.83
C SER A 106 -8.57 -5.58 10.23
N LEU A 107 -8.71 -5.80 11.53
CA LEU A 107 -9.58 -6.82 12.09
C LEU A 107 -11.03 -6.35 12.01
N ILE A 108 -11.77 -6.92 11.08
CA ILE A 108 -13.20 -6.64 10.86
C ILE A 108 -13.99 -7.88 11.25
N PRO A 109 -15.09 -7.78 12.00
CA PRO A 109 -15.84 -8.93 12.50
C PRO A 109 -16.31 -9.91 11.41
N LEU A 110 -16.56 -9.42 10.20
CA LEU A 110 -17.08 -10.22 9.08
C LEU A 110 -15.98 -10.71 8.12
N LYS A 111 -14.78 -10.15 8.17
CA LYS A 111 -13.69 -10.50 7.28
C LYS A 111 -12.72 -11.48 7.95
N THR A 112 -12.22 -12.44 7.20
CA THR A 112 -11.13 -13.30 7.68
C THR A 112 -9.82 -12.55 7.52
N PRO A 113 -9.04 -12.31 8.59
CA PRO A 113 -7.76 -11.62 8.50
C PRO A 113 -6.79 -12.32 7.54
N ALA A 114 -5.96 -11.54 6.84
CA ALA A 114 -4.99 -12.05 5.86
C ALA A 114 -4.09 -13.14 6.43
N VAL A 115 -3.61 -12.98 7.66
CA VAL A 115 -2.80 -13.98 8.35
C VAL A 115 -3.52 -15.32 8.54
N MET A 116 -4.83 -15.30 8.75
CA MET A 116 -5.62 -16.53 8.83
C MET A 116 -5.85 -17.16 7.45
N VAL A 117 -5.89 -16.35 6.38
CA VAL A 117 -5.96 -16.85 5.01
C VAL A 117 -4.67 -17.58 4.68
N VAL A 118 -3.50 -16.97 4.86
CA VAL A 118 -2.21 -17.62 4.58
C VAL A 118 -2.00 -18.87 5.42
N SER A 119 -2.44 -18.88 6.68
CA SER A 119 -2.34 -20.07 7.57
C SER A 119 -3.21 -21.25 7.14
N ARG A 120 -4.14 -21.07 6.20
CA ARG A 120 -5.04 -22.10 5.67
C ARG A 120 -4.63 -22.65 4.31
N VAL A 121 -3.62 -22.08 3.66
CA VAL A 121 -3.17 -22.51 2.32
C VAL A 121 -2.57 -23.91 2.35
N CYS A 122 -1.60 -24.16 3.23
CA CYS A 122 -0.99 -25.48 3.43
C CYS A 122 -0.35 -25.60 4.82
N GLY A 123 0.07 -26.83 5.20
CA GLY A 123 0.71 -27.08 6.50
C GLY A 123 1.96 -26.22 6.72
N ARG A 124 2.87 -26.16 5.73
CA ARG A 124 4.09 -25.34 5.81
C ARG A 124 3.81 -23.86 6.05
N TRP A 125 2.85 -23.29 5.32
CA TRP A 125 2.47 -21.88 5.49
C TRP A 125 1.85 -21.62 6.86
N ARG A 126 1.07 -22.59 7.36
CA ARG A 126 0.53 -22.52 8.72
C ARG A 126 1.64 -22.51 9.77
N ASP A 127 2.61 -23.40 9.63
CA ASP A 127 3.73 -23.51 10.57
C ASP A 127 4.55 -22.21 10.57
N ILE A 128 4.84 -21.65 9.39
CA ILE A 128 5.53 -20.37 9.26
C ILE A 128 4.70 -19.24 9.90
N ALA A 129 3.41 -19.13 9.58
CA ALA A 129 2.56 -18.09 10.14
C ALA A 129 2.47 -18.17 11.68
N LEU A 130 2.37 -19.39 12.24
CA LEU A 130 2.30 -19.59 13.68
C LEU A 130 3.65 -19.42 14.39
N SER A 131 4.76 -19.71 13.69
CA SER A 131 6.12 -19.54 14.22
C SER A 131 6.66 -18.12 14.08
N THR A 132 5.93 -17.20 13.43
CA THR A 132 6.32 -15.80 13.22
C THR A 132 5.42 -14.86 14.04
N PRO A 133 5.73 -14.57 15.33
CA PRO A 133 4.87 -13.77 16.19
C PRO A 133 4.66 -12.33 15.69
N ARG A 134 5.62 -11.78 14.93
CA ARG A 134 5.57 -10.44 14.36
C ARG A 134 4.37 -10.23 13.43
N ILE A 135 3.88 -11.27 12.73
CA ILE A 135 2.70 -11.16 11.85
C ILE A 135 1.42 -10.91 12.67
N TRP A 136 1.40 -11.29 13.95
CA TRP A 136 0.27 -11.16 14.87
C TRP A 136 0.36 -9.91 15.76
N SER A 137 1.44 -9.13 15.65
CA SER A 137 1.70 -8.00 16.55
C SER A 137 1.08 -6.68 16.09
N THR A 138 0.58 -6.59 14.86
CA THR A 138 -0.17 -5.45 14.36
C THR A 138 -1.66 -5.69 14.55
N ILE A 139 -2.29 -4.87 15.39
CA ILE A 139 -3.71 -4.96 15.76
C ILE A 139 -4.40 -3.68 15.31
N SER A 140 -5.07 -3.74 14.18
CA SER A 140 -5.88 -2.65 13.66
C SER A 140 -7.35 -3.05 13.77
N LEU A 141 -8.12 -2.34 14.60
CA LEU A 141 -9.53 -2.60 14.81
C LEU A 141 -10.38 -1.60 14.05
N ARG A 142 -11.32 -2.12 13.27
CA ARG A 142 -12.29 -1.29 12.56
C ARG A 142 -13.70 -1.71 12.95
N PHE A 143 -14.48 -0.74 13.40
CA PHE A 143 -15.87 -0.92 13.81
C PHE A 143 -16.78 -0.09 12.87
N GLU A 144 -17.15 -0.66 11.75
CA GLU A 144 -18.12 -0.04 10.86
C GLU A 144 -19.50 -0.70 11.05
N GLY A 145 -20.55 0.13 11.23
CA GLY A 145 -21.94 -0.33 11.18
C GLY A 145 -22.40 -1.18 12.36
N TRP A 146 -22.06 -0.77 13.57
CA TRP A 146 -22.52 -1.42 14.80
C TRP A 146 -23.95 -1.00 15.11
N THR A 147 -24.93 -1.86 14.80
CA THR A 147 -26.31 -1.68 15.19
C THR A 147 -26.73 -2.71 16.23
N LYS A 148 -27.71 -2.35 17.08
CA LYS A 148 -28.36 -3.27 18.04
C LYS A 148 -28.69 -4.61 17.38
N GLY A 149 -28.17 -5.72 17.91
CA GLY A 149 -28.38 -7.09 17.41
C GLY A 149 -27.13 -7.84 16.97
N ASN A 150 -25.94 -7.22 17.01
CA ASN A 150 -24.68 -7.79 16.51
C ASN A 150 -23.82 -8.48 17.59
N GLY A 151 -24.37 -8.97 18.70
CA GLY A 151 -23.60 -9.60 19.79
C GLY A 151 -22.61 -10.67 19.32
N GLY A 152 -23.02 -11.56 18.40
CA GLY A 152 -22.13 -12.58 17.86
C GLY A 152 -20.95 -12.05 17.01
N ARG A 153 -21.02 -10.82 16.54
CA ARG A 153 -19.89 -10.16 15.83
C ARG A 153 -18.84 -9.65 16.79
N LEU A 154 -19.26 -9.13 17.94
CA LEU A 154 -18.37 -8.74 19.04
C LEU A 154 -17.60 -9.94 19.58
N ASP A 155 -18.29 -11.02 19.90
CA ASP A 155 -17.68 -12.23 20.42
C ASP A 155 -16.64 -12.79 19.45
N ARG A 156 -16.92 -12.73 18.15
CA ARG A 156 -15.96 -13.12 17.12
C ARG A 156 -14.74 -12.21 17.09
N LEU A 157 -14.92 -10.89 17.16
CA LEU A 157 -13.81 -9.93 17.19
C LEU A 157 -12.96 -10.12 18.46
N GLN A 158 -13.60 -10.30 19.60
CA GLN A 158 -12.91 -10.59 20.85
C GLN A 158 -12.09 -11.89 20.76
N SER A 159 -12.66 -12.96 20.19
CA SER A 159 -11.95 -14.21 19.96
C SER A 159 -10.77 -14.07 19.02
N LEU A 160 -10.90 -13.25 17.97
CA LEU A 160 -9.80 -12.91 17.05
C LEU A 160 -8.71 -12.14 17.79
N LEU A 161 -9.08 -11.11 18.55
CA LEU A 161 -8.14 -10.30 19.33
C LEU A 161 -7.35 -11.14 20.32
N VAL A 162 -8.01 -12.01 21.07
CA VAL A 162 -7.36 -12.96 21.98
C VAL A 162 -6.35 -13.84 21.23
N SER A 163 -6.73 -14.34 20.04
CA SER A 163 -5.85 -15.15 19.20
C SER A 163 -4.60 -14.38 18.74
N PHE A 164 -4.74 -13.10 18.37
CA PHE A 164 -3.63 -12.23 17.98
C PHE A 164 -2.71 -11.96 19.16
N LEU A 165 -3.25 -11.58 20.31
CA LEU A 165 -2.49 -11.32 21.53
C LEU A 165 -1.70 -12.55 22.00
N GLN A 166 -2.30 -13.73 21.97
CA GLN A 166 -1.62 -14.98 22.32
C GLN A 166 -0.49 -15.33 21.35
N ARG A 167 -0.73 -15.19 20.03
CA ARG A 167 0.25 -15.55 18.99
C ARG A 167 1.35 -14.52 18.83
N SER A 168 1.08 -13.26 19.14
CA SER A 168 2.14 -12.22 19.16
C SER A 168 3.15 -12.43 20.29
N LYS A 169 2.88 -13.33 21.25
CA LYS A 169 3.77 -13.62 22.40
C LYS A 169 4.18 -12.31 23.10
N ASN A 170 5.48 -12.10 23.27
CA ASN A 170 6.06 -10.89 23.90
C ASN A 170 6.52 -9.84 22.86
N MET A 171 6.12 -9.97 21.58
CA MET A 171 6.48 -8.97 20.58
C MET A 171 5.83 -7.63 20.90
N PRO A 172 6.53 -6.53 20.61
CA PRO A 172 5.95 -5.20 20.68
C PRO A 172 4.70 -5.09 19.81
N LEU A 173 3.71 -4.32 20.26
CA LEU A 173 2.43 -4.19 19.56
C LEU A 173 2.33 -2.85 18.85
N THR A 174 1.82 -2.91 17.62
CA THR A 174 1.29 -1.77 16.88
C THR A 174 -0.23 -1.81 16.96
N VAL A 175 -0.82 -0.80 17.58
CA VAL A 175 -2.26 -0.73 17.88
C VAL A 175 -2.86 0.43 17.09
N ASN A 176 -3.82 0.13 16.22
CA ASN A 176 -4.55 1.14 15.45
C ASN A 176 -6.05 1.03 15.73
N LEU A 177 -6.60 2.10 16.30
CA LEU A 177 -8.00 2.22 16.72
C LEU A 177 -8.70 3.41 16.05
N ASN A 178 -8.12 4.04 15.04
CA ASN A 178 -8.65 5.24 14.39
C ASN A 178 -10.03 5.10 13.75
N SER A 179 -10.39 3.90 13.35
CA SER A 179 -11.69 3.65 12.73
C SER A 179 -12.81 3.38 13.75
N LEU A 180 -12.54 3.60 15.03
CA LEU A 180 -13.51 3.43 16.10
C LEU A 180 -14.28 4.73 16.30
N ARG A 181 -15.37 4.92 15.57
CA ARG A 181 -16.35 5.98 15.86
C ARG A 181 -17.45 5.38 16.72
N VAL A 182 -17.56 5.85 17.95
CA VAL A 182 -18.57 5.41 18.90
C VAL A 182 -19.54 6.57 19.12
N GLU A 183 -20.76 6.44 18.63
CA GLU A 183 -21.77 7.51 18.71
C GLU A 183 -22.84 7.23 19.78
N LYS A 184 -23.00 5.98 20.20
CA LYS A 184 -24.07 5.55 21.12
C LYS A 184 -23.53 4.87 22.37
N GLN A 185 -24.15 5.12 23.53
CA GLN A 185 -23.75 4.55 24.82
C GLN A 185 -23.74 3.02 24.82
N ASP A 186 -24.74 2.37 24.21
CA ASP A 186 -24.82 0.89 24.13
C ASP A 186 -23.68 0.27 23.32
N GLU A 187 -23.05 1.06 22.42
CA GLU A 187 -21.89 0.66 21.61
C GLU A 187 -20.60 0.78 22.44
N ILE A 188 -20.54 1.79 23.32
CA ILE A 188 -19.39 2.05 24.19
C ILE A 188 -19.09 0.83 25.05
N ASP A 189 -20.08 0.26 25.72
CA ASP A 189 -19.90 -0.87 26.63
C ASP A 189 -19.34 -2.10 25.91
N GLY A 190 -19.84 -2.38 24.71
CA GLY A 190 -19.35 -3.48 23.89
C GLY A 190 -17.92 -3.28 23.40
N VAL A 191 -17.57 -2.05 22.99
CA VAL A 191 -16.23 -1.66 22.58
C VAL A 191 -15.27 -1.75 23.77
N VAL A 192 -15.62 -1.18 24.91
CA VAL A 192 -14.82 -1.21 26.13
C VAL A 192 -14.49 -2.65 26.52
N LYS A 193 -15.48 -3.52 26.60
CA LYS A 193 -15.30 -4.94 26.92
C LYS A 193 -14.34 -5.66 25.94
N THR A 194 -14.43 -5.33 24.67
CA THR A 194 -13.53 -5.89 23.65
C THR A 194 -12.11 -5.37 23.83
N LEU A 195 -11.95 -4.09 24.14
CA LEU A 195 -10.65 -3.45 24.32
C LEU A 195 -9.96 -3.79 25.64
N GLU A 196 -10.69 -4.20 26.71
CA GLU A 196 -10.10 -4.57 28.01
C GLU A 196 -8.96 -5.58 27.86
N GLY A 197 -9.14 -6.61 27.03
CA GLY A 197 -8.09 -7.57 26.72
C GLY A 197 -6.84 -6.93 26.11
N LEU A 198 -7.00 -5.92 25.26
CA LEU A 198 -5.92 -5.19 24.61
C LEU A 198 -5.22 -4.23 25.59
N LEU A 199 -6.00 -3.52 26.42
CA LEU A 199 -5.47 -2.60 27.46
C LEU A 199 -4.57 -3.32 28.47
N ASN A 200 -4.86 -4.58 28.79
CA ASN A 200 -4.03 -5.39 29.67
C ASN A 200 -2.62 -5.68 29.11
N HIS A 201 -2.43 -5.52 27.80
CA HIS A 201 -1.15 -5.66 27.13
C HIS A 201 -0.48 -4.33 26.77
N SER A 202 -0.92 -3.22 27.38
CA SER A 202 -0.45 -1.86 27.10
C SER A 202 1.05 -1.67 27.31
N THR A 203 1.67 -2.40 28.22
CA THR A 203 3.13 -2.36 28.47
C THR A 203 3.98 -2.77 27.27
N ARG A 204 3.37 -3.43 26.27
CA ARG A 204 4.01 -3.86 25.02
C ARG A 204 3.72 -2.92 23.83
N TRP A 205 2.91 -1.89 24.03
CA TRP A 205 2.55 -1.00 22.92
C TRP A 205 3.73 -0.13 22.53
N GLN A 206 4.16 -0.21 21.28
CA GLN A 206 5.18 0.67 20.70
C GLN A 206 4.61 1.75 19.82
N HIS A 207 3.51 1.45 19.14
CA HIS A 207 2.83 2.40 18.27
C HIS A 207 1.34 2.39 18.62
N LEU A 208 0.79 3.55 18.91
CA LEU A 208 -0.63 3.75 19.16
C LEU A 208 -1.17 4.79 18.18
N ASP A 209 -2.24 4.41 17.50
CA ASP A 209 -3.00 5.25 16.59
C ASP A 209 -4.48 5.19 17.00
N CYS A 210 -5.03 6.28 17.48
CA CYS A 210 -6.39 6.31 18.04
C CYS A 210 -7.08 7.67 17.85
N THR A 211 -8.38 7.70 18.10
CA THR A 211 -9.17 8.93 18.14
C THR A 211 -9.18 9.52 19.56
N HIS A 212 -9.28 10.83 19.65
CA HIS A 212 -9.40 11.52 20.94
C HIS A 212 -10.63 11.04 21.75
N SER A 213 -11.74 10.75 21.09
CA SER A 213 -12.96 10.24 21.73
C SER A 213 -12.78 8.91 22.47
N LEU A 214 -11.87 8.03 22.00
CA LEU A 214 -11.55 6.78 22.71
C LEU A 214 -10.76 7.05 23.97
N LEU A 215 -9.82 8.00 23.94
CA LEU A 215 -9.00 8.36 25.10
C LEU A 215 -9.82 8.96 26.23
N ALA A 216 -10.97 9.59 25.92
CA ALA A 216 -11.92 10.10 26.91
C ALA A 216 -12.67 8.99 27.65
N LEU A 217 -12.68 7.74 27.17
CA LEU A 217 -13.34 6.63 27.84
C LEU A 217 -12.64 6.27 29.14
N PRO A 218 -13.40 6.00 30.24
CA PRO A 218 -12.84 5.64 31.56
C PRO A 218 -11.86 4.44 31.50
N ALA A 219 -12.11 3.48 30.60
CA ALA A 219 -11.25 2.32 30.43
C ALA A 219 -9.82 2.70 30.03
N PHE A 220 -9.64 3.75 29.19
CA PHE A 220 -8.33 4.21 28.75
C PHE A 220 -7.55 4.96 29.85
N GLN A 221 -8.21 5.44 30.90
CA GLN A 221 -7.51 6.03 32.05
C GLN A 221 -6.60 5.02 32.76
N SER A 222 -6.88 3.73 32.59
CA SER A 222 -6.02 2.65 33.07
C SER A 222 -4.65 2.58 32.38
N LEU A 223 -4.47 3.26 31.24
CA LEU A 223 -3.19 3.33 30.52
C LEU A 223 -2.16 4.24 31.19
N ARG A 224 -2.59 5.12 32.10
CA ARG A 224 -1.69 6.02 32.81
C ARG A 224 -0.55 5.24 33.47
N ASN A 225 0.70 5.64 33.20
CA ASN A 225 1.93 4.99 33.69
C ASN A 225 2.10 3.52 33.24
N ARG A 226 1.38 3.08 32.21
CA ARG A 226 1.44 1.70 31.68
C ARG A 226 1.91 1.60 30.24
N LEU A 227 2.57 2.66 29.73
CA LEU A 227 3.06 2.75 28.36
C LEU A 227 4.59 2.96 28.27
N PRO A 228 5.42 2.12 28.96
CA PRO A 228 6.86 2.34 29.01
C PRO A 228 7.56 2.19 27.65
N GLU A 229 7.03 1.36 26.77
CA GLU A 229 7.60 1.04 25.46
C GLU A 229 7.01 1.88 24.31
N LEU A 230 6.07 2.80 24.58
CA LEU A 230 5.42 3.59 23.56
C LEU A 230 6.41 4.54 22.90
N LYS A 231 6.66 4.37 21.59
CA LYS A 231 7.59 5.17 20.77
C LYS A 231 6.90 6.18 19.89
N SER A 232 5.72 5.83 19.38
CA SER A 232 4.97 6.66 18.46
C SER A 232 3.50 6.72 18.84
N LEU A 233 2.95 7.91 18.85
CA LEU A 233 1.56 8.19 19.16
C LEU A 233 0.95 9.05 18.04
N TYR A 234 -0.15 8.58 17.46
CA TYR A 234 -1.02 9.35 16.59
C TYR A 234 -2.39 9.49 17.25
N VAL A 235 -2.87 10.72 17.40
CA VAL A 235 -4.22 10.98 17.88
C VAL A 235 -4.97 11.84 16.86
N GLU A 236 -6.03 11.27 16.30
CA GLU A 236 -6.94 12.02 15.42
C GLU A 236 -7.68 13.08 16.26
N SER A 237 -7.81 14.29 15.70
CA SER A 237 -8.37 15.46 16.38
C SER A 237 -9.79 15.21 16.94
N GLY A 238 -10.04 15.74 18.12
CA GLY A 238 -11.34 15.75 18.81
C GLY A 238 -11.48 16.99 19.67
N MET A 239 -12.66 17.21 20.26
CA MET A 239 -12.85 18.30 21.22
C MET A 239 -12.05 18.06 22.50
N ARG A 240 -11.63 19.14 23.16
CA ARG A 240 -10.97 19.09 24.47
C ARG A 240 -11.88 18.37 25.46
N ASP A 241 -11.43 17.22 25.94
CA ASP A 241 -11.96 16.53 27.10
C ASP A 241 -10.84 16.37 28.13
N ASN A 242 -11.23 16.14 29.40
CA ASN A 242 -10.31 16.02 30.54
C ASN A 242 -9.40 14.78 30.49
N SER A 243 -9.02 14.30 29.31
CA SER A 243 -8.09 13.18 29.11
C SER A 243 -6.61 13.56 29.33
N SER A 244 -6.37 14.78 29.85
CA SER A 244 -5.06 15.32 30.15
C SER A 244 -4.24 14.40 31.06
N SER A 245 -2.97 14.22 30.72
CA SER A 245 -1.93 13.49 31.45
C SER A 245 -1.77 11.98 31.24
N LEU A 246 -2.47 11.35 30.31
CA LEU A 246 -2.27 9.91 30.01
C LEU A 246 -0.86 9.60 29.48
N PHE A 247 -0.26 10.53 28.73
CA PHE A 247 1.00 10.33 28.01
C PHE A 247 2.18 11.09 28.63
N HIS A 248 1.97 11.77 29.75
CA HIS A 248 3.03 12.52 30.43
C HIS A 248 4.24 11.63 30.78
N ASP A 249 3.98 10.44 31.32
CA ASP A 249 5.01 9.49 31.76
C ASP A 249 5.24 8.38 30.72
N CYS A 250 5.61 8.77 29.50
CA CYS A 250 5.96 7.86 28.40
C CYS A 250 7.46 8.01 28.05
N PRO A 251 8.38 7.33 28.75
CA PRO A 251 9.82 7.57 28.63
C PRO A 251 10.41 7.22 27.26
N SER A 252 9.78 6.32 26.53
CA SER A 252 10.23 5.92 25.19
C SER A 252 9.59 6.71 24.05
N LEU A 253 8.65 7.61 24.33
CA LEU A 253 7.90 8.36 23.33
C LEU A 253 8.80 9.38 22.63
N THR A 254 8.99 9.21 21.32
CA THR A 254 9.87 10.07 20.51
C THR A 254 9.19 10.65 19.29
N SER A 255 8.00 10.16 18.94
CA SER A 255 7.22 10.60 17.78
C SER A 255 5.77 10.85 18.17
N ILE A 256 5.27 12.05 17.93
CA ILE A 256 3.84 12.37 18.14
C ILE A 256 3.24 13.01 16.92
N SER A 257 1.97 12.69 16.68
CA SER A 257 1.12 13.32 15.66
C SER A 257 -0.21 13.70 16.30
N ILE A 258 -0.45 14.99 16.47
CA ILE A 258 -1.58 15.53 17.24
C ILE A 258 -2.16 16.78 16.58
N SER A 259 -3.38 17.14 17.03
CA SER A 259 -3.97 18.46 16.81
C SER A 259 -3.73 19.31 18.06
N PRO A 260 -2.83 20.31 18.03
CA PRO A 260 -2.44 21.09 19.21
C PRO A 260 -3.58 21.72 19.99
N ASP A 261 -4.65 22.13 19.31
CA ASP A 261 -5.81 22.79 19.95
C ASP A 261 -6.51 21.93 21.01
N SER A 262 -6.31 20.61 20.94
CA SER A 262 -6.97 19.65 21.83
C SER A 262 -6.12 19.27 23.05
N TRP A 263 -4.88 19.78 23.16
CA TRP A 263 -3.91 19.33 24.15
C TRP A 263 -3.22 20.50 24.88
N SER A 264 -2.67 20.20 26.04
CA SER A 264 -1.80 21.08 26.80
C SER A 264 -0.35 20.64 26.69
N ASP A 265 0.61 21.56 26.81
CA ASP A 265 2.05 21.27 26.79
C ASP A 265 2.47 20.25 27.86
N SER A 266 1.71 20.19 28.98
CA SER A 266 1.96 19.24 30.07
C SER A 266 1.49 17.80 29.80
N ASP A 267 0.73 17.58 28.71
CA ASP A 267 0.17 16.26 28.43
C ASP A 267 1.19 15.28 27.85
N PHE A 268 2.30 15.80 27.31
CA PHE A 268 3.34 15.02 26.65
C PHE A 268 4.75 15.40 27.13
N PRO A 269 5.72 14.50 27.09
CA PRO A 269 7.12 14.79 27.33
C PRO A 269 7.77 15.46 26.10
N LEU A 270 7.35 16.69 25.74
CA LEU A 270 7.71 17.38 24.49
C LEU A 270 9.22 17.55 24.29
N HIS A 271 9.98 17.68 25.38
CA HIS A 271 11.43 17.87 25.34
C HIS A 271 12.22 16.68 24.73
N GLN A 272 11.64 15.45 24.76
CA GLN A 272 12.29 14.26 24.19
C GLN A 272 11.85 13.93 22.77
N MET A 273 10.89 14.67 22.20
CA MET A 273 10.38 14.41 20.85
C MET A 273 11.47 14.59 19.80
N LYS A 274 11.52 13.65 18.88
CA LYS A 274 12.39 13.62 17.70
C LYS A 274 11.63 13.96 16.44
N THR A 275 10.43 13.43 16.32
CA THR A 275 9.51 13.66 15.20
C THR A 275 8.22 14.25 15.74
N LEU A 276 7.80 15.35 15.15
CA LEU A 276 6.58 16.05 15.52
C LEU A 276 5.72 16.26 14.27
N SER A 277 4.47 15.81 14.31
CA SER A 277 3.47 16.06 13.25
C SER A 277 2.28 16.80 13.86
N LEU A 278 2.09 18.04 13.44
CA LEU A 278 1.00 18.93 13.90
C LEU A 278 -0.07 18.98 12.82
N ARG A 279 -1.32 18.78 13.22
CA ARG A 279 -2.42 18.64 12.27
C ARG A 279 -3.61 19.52 12.63
N ARG A 280 -4.19 20.18 11.61
CA ARG A 280 -5.46 20.94 11.69
C ARG A 280 -5.56 21.77 12.97
N SER A 281 -4.72 22.79 13.08
CA SER A 281 -4.62 23.62 14.28
C SER A 281 -4.49 25.09 13.92
N TYR A 282 -4.81 25.93 14.89
CA TYR A 282 -4.44 27.32 14.82
C TYR A 282 -2.94 27.52 15.11
N ALA A 283 -2.34 28.47 14.40
CA ALA A 283 -0.93 28.72 14.50
C ALA A 283 -0.42 28.99 15.94
N PRO A 284 -1.11 29.78 16.81
CA PRO A 284 -0.67 30.01 18.18
C PRO A 284 -0.51 28.73 19.01
N ALA A 285 -1.42 27.77 18.87
CA ALA A 285 -1.33 26.50 19.60
C ALA A 285 -0.18 25.62 19.05
N ALA A 286 -0.01 25.58 17.72
CA ALA A 286 1.10 24.88 17.09
C ALA A 286 2.45 25.46 17.53
N LEU A 287 2.57 26.79 17.57
CA LEU A 287 3.77 27.49 18.00
C LEU A 287 4.08 27.26 19.49
N ALA A 288 3.08 27.19 20.36
CA ALA A 288 3.27 26.85 21.78
C ALA A 288 3.92 25.46 21.94
N VAL A 289 3.39 24.44 21.26
CA VAL A 289 3.98 23.09 21.28
C VAL A 289 5.42 23.09 20.73
N LEU A 290 5.69 23.83 19.65
CA LEU A 290 7.03 23.92 19.05
C LEU A 290 8.06 24.53 19.99
N ARG A 291 7.69 25.51 20.83
CA ARG A 291 8.59 26.10 21.83
C ARG A 291 9.10 25.09 22.85
N SER A 292 8.28 24.10 23.18
CA SER A 292 8.61 23.03 24.14
C SER A 292 9.39 21.87 23.48
N CYS A 293 9.42 21.77 22.15
CA CYS A 293 10.06 20.67 21.40
C CYS A 293 11.51 20.97 21.00
N THR A 294 12.42 21.06 21.97
CA THR A 294 13.82 21.48 21.75
C THR A 294 14.72 20.46 21.06
N ASN A 295 14.31 19.19 20.96
CA ASN A 295 15.09 18.08 20.42
C ASN A 295 14.57 17.52 19.09
N ALA A 296 13.48 18.07 18.57
CA ALA A 296 12.92 17.63 17.30
C ALA A 296 13.86 17.92 16.13
N TYR A 297 14.05 16.94 15.25
CA TYR A 297 14.79 17.10 14.01
C TYR A 297 13.90 16.95 12.76
N GLN A 298 12.69 16.41 12.92
CA GLN A 298 11.69 16.28 11.86
C GLN A 298 10.39 16.94 12.31
N LEU A 299 9.88 17.82 11.48
CA LEU A 299 8.64 18.56 11.68
C LEU A 299 7.72 18.38 10.48
N GLU A 300 6.50 17.96 10.73
CA GLU A 300 5.43 17.90 9.74
C GLU A 300 4.28 18.80 10.19
N MET A 301 3.82 19.65 9.29
CA MET A 301 2.71 20.58 9.54
C MET A 301 1.63 20.37 8.49
N HIS A 302 0.43 20.06 8.95
CA HIS A 302 -0.71 19.75 8.08
C HIS A 302 -1.85 20.71 8.38
N SER A 303 -2.16 21.62 7.45
CA SER A 303 -3.26 22.59 7.55
C SER A 303 -3.20 23.37 8.86
N ILE A 304 -2.10 24.10 9.07
CA ILE A 304 -1.89 24.98 10.21
C ILE A 304 -2.10 26.42 9.75
N GLY A 305 -3.21 27.02 10.12
CA GLY A 305 -3.60 28.36 9.68
C GLY A 305 -4.16 29.24 10.79
N GLY A 306 -4.78 30.38 10.44
CA GLY A 306 -5.52 31.22 11.37
C GLY A 306 -4.65 32.18 12.20
N MET A 307 -3.68 32.81 11.57
CA MET A 307 -2.87 33.87 12.20
C MET A 307 -3.55 35.23 12.07
N SER A 308 -4.19 35.66 13.12
CA SER A 308 -4.88 36.95 13.13
C SER A 308 -3.99 38.17 13.52
N ARG A 309 -2.74 37.95 13.97
CA ARG A 309 -1.86 39.07 14.39
C ARG A 309 -0.35 38.74 14.30
N PRO A 310 0.50 39.69 13.87
CA PRO A 310 1.94 39.53 13.77
C PRO A 310 2.73 39.67 15.08
N ASP A 311 2.08 39.68 16.23
CA ASP A 311 2.68 39.90 17.55
C ASP A 311 3.26 38.67 18.23
N THR A 312 3.46 37.59 17.48
CA THR A 312 4.08 36.39 18.04
C THR A 312 5.57 36.38 17.82
N ASP A 313 6.32 36.24 18.90
CA ASP A 313 7.78 36.10 18.90
C ASP A 313 8.22 35.00 17.92
N HIS A 314 9.25 35.27 17.16
CA HIS A 314 9.90 34.27 16.33
C HIS A 314 10.37 33.08 17.14
N ILE A 315 10.18 31.86 16.58
CA ILE A 315 10.64 30.61 17.19
C ILE A 315 11.92 30.15 16.47
N ILE A 316 12.97 29.94 17.26
CA ILE A 316 14.22 29.37 16.76
C ILE A 316 14.23 27.86 17.06
N LEU A 317 14.28 27.04 16.02
CA LEU A 317 14.31 25.57 16.11
C LEU A 317 15.61 25.05 15.46
N PRO A 318 16.73 25.10 16.20
CA PRO A 318 18.06 24.90 15.60
C PRO A 318 18.34 23.46 15.18
N LYS A 319 17.56 22.48 15.63
CA LYS A 319 17.78 21.05 15.35
C LYS A 319 16.92 20.50 14.22
N ILE A 320 15.92 21.23 13.73
CA ILE A 320 15.05 20.77 12.64
C ILE A 320 15.89 20.66 11.37
N ARG A 321 15.93 19.44 10.83
CA ARG A 321 16.60 19.10 9.56
C ARG A 321 15.63 18.82 8.43
N GLN A 322 14.45 18.32 8.77
CA GLN A 322 13.42 17.96 7.80
C GLN A 322 12.12 18.68 8.14
N LEU A 323 11.59 19.40 7.17
CA LEU A 323 10.31 20.09 7.26
C LEU A 323 9.39 19.64 6.14
N THR A 324 8.20 19.15 6.51
CA THR A 324 7.11 18.84 5.58
C THR A 324 5.92 19.74 5.88
N ILE A 325 5.49 20.50 4.88
CA ILE A 325 4.31 21.35 4.94
C ILE A 325 3.25 20.77 4.01
N THR A 326 2.10 20.42 4.56
CA THR A 326 0.92 20.02 3.80
C THR A 326 -0.17 21.06 4.02
N ALA A 327 -0.46 21.86 2.99
CA ALA A 327 -1.33 23.02 3.09
C ALA A 327 -2.60 22.88 2.26
N GLU A 328 -3.70 23.45 2.72
CA GLU A 328 -4.96 23.55 1.97
C GLU A 328 -5.05 24.88 1.21
N ASN A 329 -4.38 25.92 1.72
CA ASN A 329 -4.37 27.27 1.21
C ASN A 329 -3.00 27.94 1.42
N GLU A 330 -2.85 29.18 0.95
CA GLU A 330 -1.62 29.97 1.07
C GLU A 330 -1.23 30.25 2.52
N GLU A 331 -2.21 30.62 3.36
CA GLU A 331 -1.98 30.96 4.77
C GLU A 331 -1.37 29.78 5.53
N ASP A 332 -1.89 28.57 5.34
CA ASP A 332 -1.33 27.34 5.93
C ASP A 332 0.14 27.15 5.53
N ALA A 333 0.45 27.39 4.25
CA ALA A 333 1.81 27.23 3.75
C ALA A 333 2.78 28.28 4.32
N MET A 334 2.32 29.53 4.47
CA MET A 334 3.16 30.65 4.87
C MET A 334 3.41 30.73 6.37
N THR A 335 2.53 30.16 7.19
CA THR A 335 2.61 30.25 8.66
C THR A 335 4.00 29.89 9.19
N VAL A 336 4.58 28.77 8.73
CA VAL A 336 5.90 28.33 9.21
C VAL A 336 6.99 29.29 8.80
N PHE A 337 6.97 29.76 7.55
CA PHE A 337 7.98 30.67 7.01
C PHE A 337 7.97 32.03 7.69
N GLN A 338 6.80 32.50 8.12
CA GLN A 338 6.66 33.79 8.81
C GLN A 338 7.25 33.78 10.23
N PHE A 339 7.08 32.67 10.98
CA PHE A 339 7.33 32.67 12.43
C PHE A 339 8.49 31.80 12.89
N SER A 340 9.16 31.07 11.98
CA SER A 340 10.26 30.20 12.38
C SER A 340 11.61 30.57 11.77
N THR A 341 12.68 30.17 12.46
CA THR A 341 14.07 30.19 11.99
C THR A 341 14.65 28.78 12.17
N LEU A 342 15.04 28.13 11.06
CA LEU A 342 15.47 26.74 10.99
C LEU A 342 16.90 26.64 10.42
N GLN A 343 17.89 26.89 11.25
CA GLN A 343 19.29 26.98 10.82
C GLN A 343 19.89 25.67 10.29
N SER A 344 19.39 24.52 10.75
CA SER A 344 19.88 23.20 10.35
C SER A 344 19.03 22.53 9.26
N LEU A 345 18.09 23.24 8.63
CA LEU A 345 17.20 22.69 7.63
C LEU A 345 17.98 22.20 6.41
N THR A 346 17.84 20.93 6.08
CA THR A 346 18.46 20.29 4.91
C THR A 346 17.44 19.74 3.92
N SER A 347 16.22 19.45 4.36
CA SER A 347 15.16 18.91 3.52
C SER A 347 13.85 19.64 3.75
N LEU A 348 13.25 20.14 2.67
CA LEU A 348 11.96 20.82 2.66
C LEU A 348 11.01 20.14 1.69
N GLU A 349 9.85 19.77 2.17
CA GLU A 349 8.75 19.29 1.34
C GLU A 349 7.53 20.20 1.53
N ILE A 350 6.99 20.70 0.43
CA ILE A 350 5.77 21.51 0.41
C ILE A 350 4.79 20.84 -0.53
N ARG A 351 3.62 20.49 -0.02
CA ARG A 351 2.57 19.86 -0.84
C ARG A 351 1.19 20.40 -0.53
N ARG A 352 0.31 20.32 -1.51
CA ARG A 352 -1.11 20.61 -1.33
C ARG A 352 -1.80 19.41 -0.69
N SER A 353 -2.69 19.65 0.29
CA SER A 353 -3.39 18.59 1.05
C SER A 353 -4.41 17.83 0.19
N SER A 354 -5.14 18.50 -0.67
CA SER A 354 -6.18 17.91 -1.52
C SER A 354 -6.30 18.62 -2.85
N VAL A 355 -6.50 17.84 -3.91
CA VAL A 355 -6.78 18.37 -5.27
C VAL A 355 -8.11 19.13 -5.33
N ASN A 356 -9.00 18.92 -4.37
CA ASN A 356 -10.31 19.57 -4.28
C ASN A 356 -10.33 20.76 -3.32
N SER A 357 -9.23 21.11 -2.65
CA SER A 357 -9.15 22.32 -1.83
C SER A 357 -9.35 23.54 -2.72
N VAL A 358 -10.32 24.38 -2.32
CA VAL A 358 -10.78 25.53 -3.08
C VAL A 358 -9.79 26.66 -2.88
N ASP A 359 -9.45 27.37 -3.98
CA ASP A 359 -8.87 28.72 -3.99
C ASP A 359 -7.41 28.98 -3.59
N TRP A 360 -6.54 28.00 -3.53
CA TRP A 360 -5.12 28.28 -3.50
C TRP A 360 -4.62 28.57 -4.92
N ASN A 361 -4.60 29.84 -5.30
CA ASN A 361 -4.27 30.32 -6.65
C ASN A 361 -3.02 31.20 -6.72
N ARG A 362 -2.45 31.55 -5.58
CA ARG A 362 -1.30 32.45 -5.47
C ARG A 362 -0.27 31.86 -4.53
N TRP A 363 0.96 32.30 -4.74
CA TRP A 363 2.08 32.01 -3.86
C TRP A 363 2.85 33.32 -3.59
N ASP A 364 2.90 33.76 -2.33
CA ASP A 364 3.72 34.89 -1.94
C ASP A 364 5.14 34.44 -1.60
N LEU A 365 6.11 34.80 -2.43
CA LEU A 365 7.52 34.50 -2.19
C LEU A 365 8.16 35.34 -1.10
N GLY A 366 7.57 36.47 -0.69
CA GLY A 366 8.12 37.36 0.31
C GLY A 366 8.49 36.66 1.61
N PRO A 367 7.52 36.05 2.31
CA PRO A 367 7.78 35.30 3.57
C PRO A 367 8.81 34.20 3.43
N VAL A 368 8.83 33.50 2.27
CA VAL A 368 9.76 32.42 2.00
C VAL A 368 11.19 32.95 1.83
N LYS A 369 11.38 34.04 1.09
CA LYS A 369 12.68 34.74 0.96
C LYS A 369 13.20 35.17 2.31
N ASP A 370 12.36 35.84 3.10
CA ASP A 370 12.71 36.28 4.45
C ASP A 370 13.09 35.12 5.37
N PHE A 371 12.38 34.01 5.26
CA PHE A 371 12.70 32.78 6.00
C PHE A 371 14.09 32.24 5.66
N PHE A 372 14.43 32.10 4.37
CA PHE A 372 15.75 31.60 3.97
C PHE A 372 16.88 32.58 4.37
N LEU A 373 16.66 33.89 4.28
CA LEU A 373 17.62 34.90 4.75
C LEU A 373 17.85 34.77 6.26
N ARG A 374 16.79 34.65 7.06
CA ARG A 374 16.90 34.50 8.52
C ARG A 374 17.51 33.16 8.93
N SER A 375 17.11 32.08 8.28
CA SER A 375 17.55 30.72 8.62
C SER A 375 18.97 30.45 8.16
N SER A 376 19.43 31.07 7.07
CA SER A 376 20.76 30.85 6.46
C SER A 376 21.11 29.37 6.33
N CYS A 377 20.11 28.53 6.04
CA CYS A 377 20.23 27.11 5.99
C CYS A 377 20.72 26.59 4.63
N ALA A 378 21.51 25.52 4.62
CA ALA A 378 22.01 24.86 3.42
C ALA A 378 21.06 23.75 2.99
N LEU A 379 20.02 24.08 2.23
CA LEU A 379 19.03 23.11 1.77
C LEU A 379 19.64 22.19 0.70
N THR A 380 19.54 20.89 0.91
CA THR A 380 20.04 19.86 -0.02
C THR A 380 18.92 19.11 -0.74
N SER A 381 17.72 19.11 -0.20
CA SER A 381 16.56 18.41 -0.78
C SER A 381 15.33 19.32 -0.76
N LEU A 382 14.70 19.51 -1.92
CA LEU A 382 13.43 20.21 -2.08
C LEU A 382 12.43 19.36 -2.83
N LYS A 383 11.22 19.25 -2.27
CA LYS A 383 10.09 18.62 -2.94
C LYS A 383 8.90 19.57 -2.95
N ILE A 384 8.38 19.83 -4.15
CA ILE A 384 7.20 20.67 -4.41
C ILE A 384 6.12 19.81 -5.02
N GLY A 385 4.99 19.65 -4.35
CA GLY A 385 3.89 18.80 -4.79
C GLY A 385 2.59 19.57 -5.00
N SER A 386 2.16 19.75 -6.24
CA SER A 386 0.87 20.34 -6.62
C SER A 386 0.61 21.74 -6.05
N VAL A 387 1.67 22.51 -5.79
CA VAL A 387 1.61 23.88 -5.27
C VAL A 387 1.40 24.88 -6.41
N PRO A 388 0.64 25.97 -6.25
CA PRO A 388 0.35 26.93 -7.32
C PRO A 388 1.50 27.92 -7.58
N LEU A 389 2.69 27.40 -7.84
CA LEU A 389 3.85 28.17 -8.28
C LEU A 389 3.86 28.29 -9.81
N SER A 390 4.25 29.48 -10.29
CA SER A 390 4.67 29.66 -11.69
C SER A 390 6.12 29.20 -11.88
N ASP A 391 6.56 29.09 -13.12
CA ASP A 391 7.95 28.84 -13.47
C ASP A 391 8.87 29.96 -12.96
N GLU A 392 8.50 31.23 -13.14
CA GLU A 392 9.24 32.37 -12.68
C GLU A 392 9.41 32.40 -11.15
N GLU A 393 8.32 32.16 -10.40
CA GLU A 393 8.36 32.05 -8.94
C GLU A 393 9.23 30.87 -8.49
N THR A 394 9.14 29.73 -9.19
CA THR A 394 9.96 28.55 -8.90
C THR A 394 11.45 28.82 -9.15
N ILE A 395 11.80 29.48 -10.26
CA ILE A 395 13.17 29.87 -10.56
C ILE A 395 13.71 30.79 -9.46
N GLN A 396 12.94 31.83 -9.08
CA GLN A 396 13.33 32.76 -8.00
C GLN A 396 13.53 32.03 -6.66
N LEU A 397 12.70 31.05 -6.37
CA LEU A 397 12.82 30.19 -5.17
C LEU A 397 14.11 29.37 -5.21
N LEU A 398 14.38 28.70 -6.33
CA LEU A 398 15.54 27.81 -6.49
C LEU A 398 16.88 28.58 -6.48
N LEU A 399 16.90 29.83 -6.93
CA LEU A 399 18.09 30.69 -6.85
C LEU A 399 18.53 30.95 -5.39
N LEU A 400 17.63 30.78 -4.41
CA LEU A 400 17.97 30.88 -2.98
C LEU A 400 18.64 29.61 -2.44
N MET A 401 18.75 28.54 -3.24
CA MET A 401 19.15 27.20 -2.78
C MET A 401 20.31 26.63 -3.62
N PRO A 402 21.48 27.24 -3.68
CA PRO A 402 22.59 26.79 -4.53
C PRO A 402 23.17 25.43 -4.10
N THR A 403 22.92 25.01 -2.86
CA THR A 403 23.39 23.72 -2.29
C THR A 403 22.46 22.54 -2.60
N LEU A 404 21.41 22.75 -3.41
CA LEU A 404 20.40 21.74 -3.67
C LEU A 404 20.98 20.58 -4.50
N THR A 405 20.87 19.37 -3.97
CA THR A 405 21.30 18.13 -4.63
C THR A 405 20.13 17.29 -5.15
N ASN A 406 18.97 17.43 -4.53
CA ASN A 406 17.76 16.66 -4.85
C ASN A 406 16.59 17.60 -5.07
N LEU A 407 16.02 17.57 -6.28
CA LEU A 407 14.83 18.37 -6.63
C LEU A 407 13.72 17.44 -7.12
N SER A 408 12.55 17.53 -6.49
CA SER A 408 11.33 16.86 -6.93
C SER A 408 10.22 17.87 -7.15
N ILE A 409 9.64 17.88 -8.35
CA ILE A 409 8.55 18.79 -8.73
C ILE A 409 7.37 17.95 -9.24
N GLU A 410 6.22 18.06 -8.59
CA GLU A 410 4.96 17.51 -9.05
C GLU A 410 4.01 18.65 -9.40
N GLU A 411 3.69 18.79 -10.69
CA GLU A 411 2.71 19.75 -11.16
C GLU A 411 1.28 19.37 -10.74
N TYR A 412 0.40 20.37 -10.69
CA TYR A 412 -0.98 20.15 -10.28
C TYR A 412 -1.73 19.28 -11.32
N PRO A 413 -2.47 18.23 -10.92
CA PRO A 413 -3.08 17.28 -11.87
C PRO A 413 -4.15 17.86 -12.78
N LYS A 414 -4.80 18.99 -12.41
CA LYS A 414 -5.84 19.63 -13.24
C LYS A 414 -5.21 20.57 -14.25
N HIS A 415 -5.55 20.40 -15.53
CA HIS A 415 -5.04 21.19 -16.64
C HIS A 415 -5.22 22.70 -16.46
N GLY A 416 -4.21 23.48 -16.83
CA GLY A 416 -4.27 24.87 -17.25
C GLY A 416 -3.80 25.94 -16.28
N LYS A 417 -3.50 25.61 -15.03
CA LYS A 417 -2.94 26.57 -14.07
C LYS A 417 -1.65 26.04 -13.47
N ASN A 418 -0.64 26.91 -13.35
CA ASN A 418 0.62 26.65 -12.68
C ASN A 418 1.49 25.56 -13.34
N LYS A 419 2.08 25.94 -14.48
CA LYS A 419 3.11 25.16 -15.15
C LYS A 419 4.46 25.59 -14.59
N ILE A 420 5.13 24.66 -13.94
CA ILE A 420 6.44 24.91 -13.31
C ILE A 420 7.56 24.56 -14.30
N VAL A 421 7.44 23.40 -14.95
CA VAL A 421 8.47 22.90 -15.87
C VAL A 421 8.16 23.38 -17.28
N THR A 422 8.48 24.65 -17.52
CA THR A 422 8.35 25.31 -18.85
C THR A 422 9.67 25.24 -19.62
N ASP A 423 9.62 25.70 -20.87
CA ASP A 423 10.81 25.82 -21.70
C ASP A 423 11.86 26.77 -21.07
N ALA A 424 11.43 27.88 -20.47
CA ALA A 424 12.31 28.81 -19.77
C ALA A 424 13.00 28.17 -18.57
N PHE A 425 12.27 27.36 -17.77
CA PHE A 425 12.84 26.59 -16.68
C PHE A 425 13.89 25.57 -17.16
N LEU A 426 13.59 24.87 -18.27
CA LEU A 426 14.49 23.87 -18.84
C LEU A 426 15.74 24.49 -19.48
N GLN A 427 15.62 25.67 -20.09
CA GLN A 427 16.74 26.43 -20.62
C GLN A 427 17.70 26.89 -19.52
N LEU A 428 17.20 27.36 -18.38
CA LEU A 428 18.03 27.69 -17.21
C LEU A 428 18.66 26.45 -16.56
N LEU A 429 17.99 25.30 -16.68
CA LEU A 429 18.55 24.05 -16.19
C LEU A 429 19.66 23.53 -17.11
N SER A 430 19.71 23.92 -18.41
CA SER A 430 20.82 23.60 -19.31
C SER A 430 22.03 24.46 -18.95
N SER A 431 23.23 23.86 -18.87
CA SER A 431 24.45 24.55 -18.44
C SER A 431 25.16 25.33 -19.56
N ASP A 432 24.53 25.45 -20.73
CA ASP A 432 25.16 26.03 -21.92
C ASP A 432 25.00 27.56 -22.03
N GLU A 433 26.10 28.27 -22.11
CA GLU A 433 26.35 29.63 -22.62
C GLU A 433 26.11 30.85 -21.72
N ASP A 434 25.24 30.83 -20.68
CA ASP A 434 25.03 31.97 -19.81
C ASP A 434 25.67 31.80 -18.42
N GLU A 435 26.34 32.83 -17.90
CA GLU A 435 26.89 32.84 -16.53
C GLU A 435 25.81 32.54 -15.46
N LEU A 436 24.56 32.92 -15.73
CA LEU A 436 23.41 32.62 -14.87
C LEU A 436 22.99 31.14 -14.93
N ALA A 437 23.06 30.49 -16.09
CA ALA A 437 22.73 29.11 -16.25
C ALA A 437 23.76 28.18 -15.59
N SER A 438 25.06 28.53 -15.68
CA SER A 438 26.13 27.79 -15.00
C SER A 438 26.06 27.87 -13.47
N SER A 439 25.39 28.88 -12.92
CA SER A 439 25.17 29.07 -11.48
C SER A 439 23.84 28.50 -10.96
N PHE A 440 22.91 28.12 -11.85
CA PHE A 440 21.60 27.62 -11.46
C PHE A 440 21.68 26.15 -11.05
N LEU A 441 21.44 25.85 -9.78
CA LEU A 441 21.49 24.51 -9.18
C LEU A 441 22.78 23.73 -9.50
N PRO A 442 23.95 24.25 -9.16
CA PRO A 442 25.24 23.66 -9.57
C PRO A 442 25.50 22.29 -8.95
N SER A 443 24.87 21.99 -7.81
CA SER A 443 25.07 20.73 -7.07
C SER A 443 23.99 19.67 -7.34
N LEU A 444 23.11 19.88 -8.35
CA LEU A 444 21.96 19.00 -8.57
C LEU A 444 22.38 17.62 -9.08
N ASN A 445 22.07 16.58 -8.32
CA ASN A 445 22.39 15.18 -8.63
C ASN A 445 21.14 14.35 -8.95
N HIS A 446 20.00 14.67 -8.35
CA HIS A 446 18.76 13.91 -8.48
C HIS A 446 17.62 14.84 -8.88
N LEU A 447 16.98 14.51 -10.00
CA LEU A 447 15.84 15.26 -10.53
C LEU A 447 14.64 14.32 -10.70
N ASP A 448 13.53 14.66 -10.03
CA ASP A 448 12.26 13.93 -10.11
C ASP A 448 11.17 14.88 -10.59
N LEU A 449 10.59 14.60 -11.76
CA LEU A 449 9.60 15.46 -12.41
C LEU A 449 8.31 14.67 -12.65
N ILE A 450 7.19 15.20 -12.15
CA ILE A 450 5.84 14.72 -12.46
C ILE A 450 5.11 15.87 -13.16
N VAL A 451 4.99 15.79 -14.49
CA VAL A 451 4.61 16.92 -15.34
C VAL A 451 3.56 16.56 -16.36
N HIS A 452 2.81 17.55 -16.84
CA HIS A 452 1.85 17.35 -17.93
C HIS A 452 2.54 17.22 -19.28
N LEU A 453 2.18 16.18 -20.05
CA LEU A 453 2.70 16.01 -21.41
C LEU A 453 2.40 17.21 -22.32
N SER A 454 1.21 17.80 -22.18
CA SER A 454 0.77 18.93 -23.01
C SER A 454 1.55 20.22 -22.80
N SER A 455 2.31 20.36 -21.71
CA SER A 455 3.11 21.54 -21.38
C SER A 455 4.60 21.32 -21.47
N LEU A 456 5.03 20.06 -21.60
CA LEU A 456 6.43 19.69 -21.59
C LEU A 456 7.03 19.85 -22.99
N HIS A 457 8.06 20.68 -23.11
CA HIS A 457 8.86 20.77 -24.33
C HIS A 457 9.97 19.72 -24.29
N ILE A 458 9.73 18.58 -24.95
CA ILE A 458 10.59 17.40 -24.88
C ILE A 458 12.02 17.67 -25.39
N PRO A 459 12.25 18.42 -26.49
CA PRO A 459 13.61 18.75 -26.94
C PRO A 459 14.42 19.51 -25.89
N SER A 460 13.82 20.51 -25.24
CA SER A 460 14.50 21.29 -24.17
C SER A 460 14.77 20.43 -22.93
N LEU A 461 13.88 19.48 -22.60
CA LEU A 461 14.14 18.53 -21.52
C LEU A 461 15.35 17.63 -21.84
N ILE A 462 15.40 17.08 -23.07
CA ILE A 462 16.51 16.24 -23.53
C ILE A 462 17.81 17.04 -23.46
N HIS A 463 17.80 18.28 -23.95
CA HIS A 463 18.97 19.18 -23.92
C HIS A 463 19.43 19.47 -22.49
N ALA A 464 18.51 19.83 -21.59
CA ALA A 464 18.83 20.11 -20.19
C ALA A 464 19.41 18.89 -19.44
N ILE A 465 18.94 17.68 -19.75
CA ILE A 465 19.48 16.45 -19.19
C ILE A 465 20.86 16.13 -19.81
N ALA A 466 20.99 16.29 -21.13
CA ALA A 466 22.24 16.04 -21.84
C ALA A 466 23.39 16.94 -21.36
N SER A 467 23.11 18.26 -21.16
CA SER A 467 24.10 19.22 -20.71
C SER A 467 24.64 18.97 -19.29
N ARG A 468 23.89 18.16 -18.50
CA ARG A 468 24.26 17.80 -17.11
C ARG A 468 24.52 16.31 -16.93
N ALA A 469 24.48 15.51 -18.00
CA ALA A 469 24.85 14.11 -17.93
C ALA A 469 26.36 13.97 -17.66
N PRO A 470 26.80 12.92 -16.96
CA PRO A 470 28.23 12.69 -16.74
C PRO A 470 28.93 12.45 -18.08
N ASP A 471 30.10 13.04 -18.28
CA ASP A 471 30.93 12.83 -19.45
C ASP A 471 31.41 11.38 -19.54
N ASP A 472 31.36 10.81 -20.74
CA ASP A 472 31.56 9.41 -21.10
C ASP A 472 32.99 8.87 -20.91
N MET A 473 33.87 9.57 -20.23
CA MET A 473 35.27 9.22 -20.04
C MET A 473 35.58 8.87 -18.58
N GLY A 474 35.20 7.65 -18.17
CA GLY A 474 35.89 6.74 -17.23
C GLY A 474 36.51 7.26 -15.92
N ASN A 475 36.52 8.53 -15.64
CA ASN A 475 37.02 9.10 -14.41
C ASN A 475 35.85 9.55 -13.52
N ILE A 476 35.38 8.64 -12.70
CA ILE A 476 34.54 8.96 -11.54
C ILE A 476 35.45 9.69 -10.52
N SER A 477 35.75 10.94 -10.76
CA SER A 477 36.21 11.82 -9.69
C SER A 477 34.97 12.14 -8.83
N GLU A 478 35.04 11.93 -7.53
CA GLU A 478 33.97 12.23 -6.56
C GLU A 478 33.50 13.71 -6.58
N SER A 479 34.10 14.55 -7.42
CA SER A 479 33.86 15.97 -7.59
C SER A 479 33.14 16.37 -8.89
N SER A 480 32.66 15.44 -9.74
CA SER A 480 31.91 15.81 -10.94
C SER A 480 30.48 16.24 -10.57
N CYS A 481 30.20 17.54 -10.68
CA CYS A 481 28.88 18.16 -10.58
C CYS A 481 28.04 17.73 -11.81
N GLY A 482 27.28 16.64 -11.71
CA GLY A 482 26.40 16.19 -12.78
C GLY A 482 25.21 15.38 -12.27
N LEU A 483 24.16 15.26 -13.09
CA LEU A 483 22.98 14.47 -12.77
C LEU A 483 23.36 12.98 -12.68
N ARG A 484 22.96 12.33 -11.59
CA ARG A 484 23.13 10.89 -11.34
C ARG A 484 21.85 10.11 -11.56
N SER A 485 20.69 10.75 -11.34
CA SER A 485 19.39 10.09 -11.47
C SER A 485 18.33 11.09 -11.93
N VAL A 486 17.57 10.70 -12.93
CA VAL A 486 16.38 11.42 -13.39
C VAL A 486 15.19 10.46 -13.39
N THR A 487 14.12 10.87 -12.72
CA THR A 487 12.82 10.18 -12.76
C THR A 487 11.81 11.12 -13.40
N LEU A 488 11.20 10.70 -14.50
CA LEU A 488 10.18 11.44 -15.21
C LEU A 488 8.86 10.70 -15.18
N THR A 489 7.83 11.30 -14.63
CA THR A 489 6.46 10.78 -14.69
C THR A 489 5.59 11.74 -15.51
N VAL A 490 5.13 11.28 -16.65
CA VAL A 490 4.32 12.08 -17.56
C VAL A 490 2.84 11.89 -17.25
N MET A 491 2.14 12.99 -16.97
CA MET A 491 0.70 13.01 -16.73
C MET A 491 -0.06 13.25 -18.06
N ALA A 492 -1.00 12.36 -18.39
CA ALA A 492 -1.86 12.48 -19.57
C ALA A 492 -3.24 11.91 -19.29
N LYS A 493 -4.28 12.35 -20.03
CA LYS A 493 -5.64 11.79 -19.94
C LYS A 493 -5.74 10.39 -20.53
N GLU A 494 -5.00 10.14 -21.59
CA GLU A 494 -4.90 8.86 -22.28
C GLU A 494 -3.46 8.35 -22.20
N LYS A 495 -3.25 7.07 -22.50
CA LYS A 495 -1.91 6.50 -22.54
C LYS A 495 -1.06 7.24 -23.59
N PRO A 496 0.00 7.95 -23.17
CA PRO A 496 0.79 8.75 -24.10
C PRO A 496 1.65 7.86 -25.01
N ASP A 497 1.99 8.40 -26.19
CA ASP A 497 3.10 7.86 -26.97
C ASP A 497 4.41 8.18 -26.27
N MET A 498 5.15 7.15 -25.91
CA MET A 498 6.43 7.26 -25.21
C MET A 498 7.63 7.33 -26.17
N SER A 499 7.40 7.22 -27.49
CA SER A 499 8.46 7.24 -28.51
C SER A 499 9.38 8.46 -28.41
N PRO A 500 8.88 9.70 -28.16
CA PRO A 500 9.74 10.88 -28.04
C PRO A 500 10.73 10.84 -26.87
N PHE A 501 10.49 9.96 -25.88
CA PHE A 501 11.34 9.83 -24.71
C PHE A 501 12.41 8.74 -24.86
N PHE A 502 12.46 8.00 -25.99
CA PHE A 502 13.46 6.95 -26.19
C PHE A 502 14.90 7.50 -26.25
N GLU A 503 15.07 8.73 -26.74
CA GLU A 503 16.38 9.40 -26.73
C GLU A 503 16.94 9.55 -25.31
N LEU A 504 16.08 9.73 -24.31
CA LEU A 504 16.49 9.81 -22.91
C LEU A 504 17.04 8.48 -22.37
N GLN A 505 16.65 7.34 -22.95
CA GLN A 505 17.14 6.04 -22.52
C GLN A 505 18.64 5.83 -22.85
N CYS A 506 19.14 6.50 -23.90
CA CYS A 506 20.55 6.43 -24.29
C CYS A 506 21.49 6.96 -23.19
N PHE A 507 21.03 7.88 -22.33
CA PHE A 507 21.81 8.38 -21.20
C PHE A 507 22.00 7.33 -20.10
N GLY A 508 21.20 6.26 -20.10
CA GLY A 508 21.39 5.11 -19.22
C GLY A 508 22.72 4.39 -19.47
N ASP A 509 23.14 4.34 -20.71
CA ASP A 509 24.42 3.73 -21.11
C ASP A 509 25.63 4.60 -20.69
N ALA A 510 25.40 5.91 -20.54
CA ALA A 510 26.38 6.90 -20.04
C ALA A 510 26.45 6.98 -18.50
N GLY A 511 25.76 6.09 -17.77
CA GLY A 511 25.81 6.02 -16.31
C GLY A 511 24.73 6.82 -15.56
N LEU A 512 23.83 7.52 -16.27
CA LEU A 512 22.69 8.20 -15.67
C LEU A 512 21.54 7.22 -15.38
N ARG A 513 21.09 7.12 -14.14
CA ARG A 513 19.90 6.32 -13.81
C ARG A 513 18.64 7.02 -14.32
N MET A 514 18.06 6.51 -15.42
CA MET A 514 16.85 7.06 -16.01
C MET A 514 15.64 6.17 -15.76
N ASN A 515 14.57 6.74 -15.18
CA ASN A 515 13.27 6.07 -15.02
C ASN A 515 12.17 6.93 -15.64
N ILE A 516 11.39 6.35 -16.56
CA ILE A 516 10.31 7.07 -17.21
C ILE A 516 9.00 6.32 -16.99
N PHE A 517 8.01 7.00 -16.44
CA PHE A 517 6.70 6.47 -16.10
C PHE A 517 5.59 7.30 -16.76
N HIS A 518 4.38 6.76 -16.80
CA HIS A 518 3.18 7.53 -17.12
C HIS A 518 2.13 7.40 -16.01
N LYS A 519 1.39 8.48 -15.77
CA LYS A 519 0.29 8.55 -14.81
C LYS A 519 -0.95 9.05 -15.54
N THR A 520 -2.00 8.23 -15.58
CA THR A 520 -3.29 8.65 -16.13
C THR A 520 -3.98 9.58 -15.13
N ILE A 521 -4.44 10.74 -15.61
CA ILE A 521 -5.19 11.73 -14.82
C ILE A 521 -6.65 11.75 -15.27
N CYS A 522 -7.58 11.73 -14.31
CA CYS A 522 -9.03 11.78 -14.56
C CYS A 522 -9.53 13.20 -14.81
#